data_903d6e002b1e4672f5524119cc80ade4
#
_entry.id   903d6e002b1e4672f5524119cc80ade4
#
_cell.length_a   1.000
_cell.length_b   1.000
_cell.length_c   1.000
_cell.angle_alpha   90.00
_cell.angle_beta   90.00
_cell.angle_gamma   90.00
#
_symmetry.space_group_name_H-M   'P 1'
#
loop_
_entity.id
_entity.type
_entity.pdbx_description
1 polymer ?
#
loop_
_entity_poly.entity_id
_entity_poly.type
_entity_poly.pdbx_seq_one_letter_code
_entity_poly.pdbx_strand_id
1 'polypeptide(L)'
;MVVEREKVYELIKKGEIEQALQALFNNIERNPKEIENYINAGILIAEAGEVEKAEKFFQRALVLDPENAAVFYNLANVYYNEGRFNEAIKLYQQALQSPEVHQVDTNYMIGMSFNQLGAHKEAMPYLMRAAELDDEGDVEVQFQYGLVLCHLELYEQAVTQLQHVVELDEKHVDALYNLGLAQYMLTEDKALAMDYFQRAVDINPEHHMSQHALQTFEQL
;
A
#
# COMPACT_ATOMS: atom_id res chain seq x y z
N MET A 1 -19.58 -4.49 26.22
CA MET A 1 -18.70 -4.83 25.07
C MET A 1 -18.92 -3.89 23.89
N VAL A 2 -20.06 -3.86 23.19
CA VAL A 2 -20.27 -2.96 22.04
C VAL A 2 -20.05 -1.48 22.39
N VAL A 3 -20.66 -0.99 23.47
CA VAL A 3 -20.55 0.42 23.94
C VAL A 3 -19.09 0.83 24.29
N GLU A 4 -18.26 -0.12 24.76
CA GLU A 4 -16.87 0.17 25.11
C GLU A 4 -15.97 0.24 23.85
N ARG A 5 -16.23 -0.57 22.82
CA ARG A 5 -15.58 -0.48 21.51
C ARG A 5 -15.92 0.83 20.80
N GLU A 6 -17.20 1.20 20.77
CA GLU A 6 -17.67 2.47 20.21
C GLU A 6 -16.98 3.66 20.89
N LYS A 7 -16.82 3.62 22.21
CA LYS A 7 -16.14 4.68 22.95
C LYS A 7 -14.65 4.81 22.56
N VAL A 8 -13.93 3.69 22.43
CA VAL A 8 -12.51 3.71 21.98
C VAL A 8 -12.42 4.29 20.58
N TYR A 9 -13.27 3.82 19.67
CA TYR A 9 -13.30 4.32 18.30
C TYR A 9 -13.58 5.83 18.22
N GLU A 10 -14.55 6.33 18.99
CA GLU A 10 -14.84 7.77 19.05
C GLU A 10 -13.68 8.60 19.62
N LEU A 11 -12.93 8.07 20.59
CA LEU A 11 -11.75 8.73 21.14
C LEU A 11 -10.63 8.82 20.09
N ILE A 12 -10.38 7.72 19.35
CA ILE A 12 -9.41 7.69 18.25
C ILE A 12 -9.81 8.70 17.17
N LYS A 13 -11.06 8.70 16.75
CA LYS A 13 -11.57 9.63 15.73
C LYS A 13 -11.45 11.12 16.12
N LYS A 14 -11.51 11.41 17.42
CA LYS A 14 -11.29 12.76 17.96
C LYS A 14 -9.83 13.13 18.16
N GLY A 15 -8.90 12.20 17.94
CA GLY A 15 -7.47 12.39 18.22
C GLY A 15 -7.11 12.34 19.71
N GLU A 16 -8.02 11.87 20.57
CA GLU A 16 -7.81 11.75 22.01
C GLU A 16 -7.07 10.45 22.37
N ILE A 17 -5.86 10.28 21.80
CA ILE A 17 -5.10 9.02 21.80
C ILE A 17 -4.78 8.52 23.21
N GLU A 18 -4.38 9.42 24.13
CA GLU A 18 -4.08 9.02 25.51
C GLU A 18 -5.32 8.43 26.22
N GLN A 19 -6.49 9.02 26.00
CA GLN A 19 -7.74 8.52 26.57
C GLN A 19 -8.17 7.21 25.94
N ALA A 20 -7.95 7.04 24.61
CA ALA A 20 -8.19 5.79 23.90
C ALA A 20 -7.30 4.67 24.45
N LEU A 21 -6.00 4.91 24.64
CA LEU A 21 -5.07 3.96 25.24
C LEU A 21 -5.47 3.60 26.68
N GLN A 22 -5.84 4.57 27.50
CA GLN A 22 -6.30 4.30 28.87
C GLN A 22 -7.57 3.44 28.87
N ALA A 23 -8.51 3.69 27.95
CA ALA A 23 -9.71 2.88 27.81
C ALA A 23 -9.37 1.44 27.37
N LEU A 24 -8.45 1.28 26.42
CA LEU A 24 -7.96 -0.04 25.97
C LEU A 24 -7.29 -0.81 27.12
N PHE A 25 -6.45 -0.16 27.92
CA PHE A 25 -5.79 -0.82 29.06
C PHE A 25 -6.82 -1.25 30.12
N ASN A 26 -7.80 -0.41 30.41
CA ASN A 26 -8.88 -0.79 31.31
C ASN A 26 -9.71 -1.97 30.76
N ASN A 27 -9.92 -2.04 29.45
CA ASN A 27 -10.61 -3.15 28.79
C ASN A 27 -9.78 -4.45 28.87
N ILE A 28 -8.46 -4.36 28.66
CA ILE A 28 -7.53 -5.49 28.80
C ILE A 28 -7.53 -6.03 30.24
N GLU A 29 -7.53 -5.16 31.25
CA GLU A 29 -7.59 -5.57 32.66
C GLU A 29 -8.91 -6.31 32.98
N ARG A 30 -10.04 -5.82 32.45
CA ARG A 30 -11.37 -6.42 32.67
C ARG A 30 -11.57 -7.70 31.85
N ASN A 31 -11.07 -7.76 30.64
CA ASN A 31 -11.21 -8.87 29.72
C ASN A 31 -9.89 -9.19 29.01
N PRO A 32 -8.95 -9.86 29.69
CA PRO A 32 -7.59 -10.12 29.19
C PRO A 32 -7.54 -11.12 28.02
N LYS A 33 -8.67 -11.68 27.57
CA LYS A 33 -8.76 -12.59 26.43
C LYS A 33 -9.28 -11.90 25.17
N GLU A 34 -9.64 -10.63 25.23
CA GLU A 34 -10.14 -9.87 24.08
C GLU A 34 -8.96 -9.39 23.22
N ILE A 35 -8.70 -10.08 22.14
CA ILE A 35 -7.53 -9.87 21.26
C ILE A 35 -7.54 -8.48 20.64
N GLU A 36 -8.71 -7.99 20.22
CA GLU A 36 -8.85 -6.69 19.57
C GLU A 36 -8.31 -5.53 20.41
N ASN A 37 -8.43 -5.59 21.75
CA ASN A 37 -7.89 -4.54 22.61
C ASN A 37 -6.37 -4.49 22.55
N TYR A 38 -5.68 -5.64 22.40
CA TYR A 38 -4.23 -5.69 22.25
C TYR A 38 -3.81 -5.19 20.87
N ILE A 39 -4.53 -5.56 19.81
CA ILE A 39 -4.27 -5.08 18.44
C ILE A 39 -4.38 -3.56 18.41
N ASN A 40 -5.51 -3.01 18.88
CA ASN A 40 -5.75 -1.58 18.84
C ASN A 40 -4.75 -0.79 19.70
N ALA A 41 -4.38 -1.32 20.89
CA ALA A 41 -3.34 -0.72 21.71
C ALA A 41 -1.98 -0.76 21.00
N GLY A 42 -1.64 -1.88 20.36
CA GLY A 42 -0.41 -2.04 19.58
C GLY A 42 -0.32 -1.02 18.45
N ILE A 43 -1.39 -0.84 17.68
CA ILE A 43 -1.48 0.14 16.59
C ILE A 43 -1.22 1.56 17.12
N LEU A 44 -1.99 2.01 18.13
CA LEU A 44 -1.86 3.37 18.67
C LEU A 44 -0.48 3.65 19.30
N ILE A 45 0.12 2.64 19.93
CA ILE A 45 1.46 2.73 20.52
C ILE A 45 2.52 2.83 19.40
N ALA A 46 2.36 2.08 18.31
CA ALA A 46 3.25 2.17 17.15
C ALA A 46 3.17 3.53 16.45
N GLU A 47 1.95 4.06 16.28
CA GLU A 47 1.74 5.41 15.73
C GLU A 47 2.38 6.52 16.60
N ALA A 48 2.50 6.28 17.89
CA ALA A 48 3.23 7.16 18.81
C ALA A 48 4.77 6.99 18.75
N GLY A 49 5.29 6.09 17.87
CA GLY A 49 6.72 5.81 17.71
C GLY A 49 7.30 4.84 18.72
N GLU A 50 6.47 4.23 19.59
CA GLU A 50 6.91 3.28 20.61
C GLU A 50 6.88 1.82 20.10
N VAL A 51 7.59 1.55 18.98
CA VAL A 51 7.51 0.28 18.23
C VAL A 51 7.78 -0.95 19.10
N GLU A 52 8.83 -0.93 19.91
CA GLU A 52 9.20 -2.06 20.79
C GLU A 52 8.11 -2.37 21.83
N LYS A 53 7.35 -1.35 22.24
CA LYS A 53 6.23 -1.53 23.15
C LYS A 53 5.01 -2.07 22.42
N ALA A 54 4.75 -1.57 21.20
CA ALA A 54 3.70 -2.09 20.33
C ALA A 54 3.88 -3.57 20.03
N GLU A 55 5.11 -4.00 19.70
CA GLU A 55 5.44 -5.42 19.47
C GLU A 55 5.01 -6.32 20.65
N LYS A 56 5.18 -5.86 21.88
CA LYS A 56 4.75 -6.64 23.07
C LYS A 56 3.25 -6.83 23.14
N PHE A 57 2.47 -5.86 22.69
CA PHE A 57 1.01 -5.98 22.60
C PHE A 57 0.59 -6.97 21.52
N PHE A 58 1.20 -6.90 20.33
CA PHE A 58 0.96 -7.88 19.27
C PHE A 58 1.40 -9.30 19.67
N GLN A 59 2.54 -9.45 20.34
CA GLN A 59 2.97 -10.74 20.88
C GLN A 59 1.97 -11.29 21.90
N ARG A 60 1.38 -10.43 22.74
CA ARG A 60 0.35 -10.82 23.69
C ARG A 60 -0.92 -11.31 22.97
N ALA A 61 -1.31 -10.63 21.89
CA ALA A 61 -2.41 -11.07 21.03
C ALA A 61 -2.14 -12.44 20.40
N LEU A 62 -0.93 -12.70 19.90
CA LEU A 62 -0.52 -14.00 19.33
C LEU A 62 -0.41 -15.12 20.36
N VAL A 63 -0.18 -14.81 21.64
CA VAL A 63 -0.27 -15.82 22.72
C VAL A 63 -1.72 -16.29 22.91
N LEU A 64 -2.70 -15.41 22.67
CA LEU A 64 -4.14 -15.73 22.78
C LEU A 64 -4.66 -16.46 21.54
N ASP A 65 -4.21 -16.05 20.37
CA ASP A 65 -4.54 -16.67 19.07
C ASP A 65 -3.29 -16.63 18.15
N PRO A 66 -2.54 -17.73 18.08
CA PRO A 66 -1.28 -17.79 17.32
C PRO A 66 -1.41 -17.67 15.80
N GLU A 67 -2.62 -17.83 15.26
CA GLU A 67 -2.88 -17.77 13.81
C GLU A 67 -3.71 -16.55 13.41
N ASN A 68 -3.85 -15.58 14.29
CA ASN A 68 -4.66 -14.40 14.05
C ASN A 68 -4.13 -13.52 12.93
N ALA A 69 -4.80 -13.56 11.79
CA ALA A 69 -4.40 -12.83 10.58
C ALA A 69 -4.36 -11.31 10.77
N ALA A 70 -5.29 -10.76 11.56
CA ALA A 70 -5.30 -9.33 11.83
C ALA A 70 -4.08 -8.89 12.64
N VAL A 71 -3.60 -9.72 13.57
CA VAL A 71 -2.35 -9.44 14.31
C VAL A 71 -1.16 -9.43 13.36
N PHE A 72 -1.03 -10.44 12.50
CA PHE A 72 0.05 -10.51 11.53
C PHE A 72 0.02 -9.30 10.59
N TYR A 73 -1.14 -8.96 10.04
CA TYR A 73 -1.30 -7.82 9.14
C TYR A 73 -0.90 -6.49 9.81
N ASN A 74 -1.41 -6.22 11.01
CA ASN A 74 -1.11 -4.95 11.68
C ASN A 74 0.35 -4.86 12.16
N LEU A 75 0.94 -5.96 12.64
CA LEU A 75 2.37 -5.98 12.98
C LEU A 75 3.24 -5.82 11.73
N ALA A 76 2.82 -6.38 10.59
CA ALA A 76 3.49 -6.18 9.32
C ALA A 76 3.46 -4.70 8.88
N ASN A 77 2.34 -4.01 9.06
CA ASN A 77 2.24 -2.56 8.80
C ASN A 77 3.23 -1.76 9.66
N VAL A 78 3.38 -2.12 10.94
CA VAL A 78 4.37 -1.49 11.83
C VAL A 78 5.79 -1.69 11.27
N TYR A 79 6.14 -2.91 10.87
CA TYR A 79 7.47 -3.19 10.32
C TYR A 79 7.69 -2.54 8.94
N TYR A 80 6.67 -2.44 8.12
CA TYR A 80 6.73 -1.71 6.86
C TYR A 80 7.07 -0.23 7.09
N ASN A 81 6.39 0.42 8.03
CA ASN A 81 6.61 1.82 8.37
C ASN A 81 8.00 2.07 8.97
N GLU A 82 8.58 1.08 9.64
CA GLU A 82 9.96 1.11 10.16
C GLU A 82 11.03 0.75 9.10
N GLY A 83 10.63 0.51 7.85
CA GLY A 83 11.54 0.08 6.80
C GLY A 83 12.06 -1.35 6.93
N ARG A 84 11.47 -2.14 7.83
CA ARG A 84 11.81 -3.56 8.06
C ARG A 84 11.06 -4.46 7.06
N PHE A 85 11.22 -4.18 5.77
CA PHE A 85 10.41 -4.77 4.70
C PHE A 85 10.48 -6.30 4.65
N ASN A 86 11.64 -6.91 4.89
CA ASN A 86 11.76 -8.37 4.89
C ASN A 86 10.95 -9.05 6.00
N GLU A 87 10.79 -8.39 7.13
CA GLU A 87 9.99 -8.87 8.26
C GLU A 87 8.51 -8.64 7.99
N ALA A 88 8.16 -7.48 7.44
CA ALA A 88 6.81 -7.16 7.01
C ALA A 88 6.28 -8.19 6.00
N ILE A 89 7.05 -8.52 4.96
CA ILE A 89 6.68 -9.53 3.95
C ILE A 89 6.32 -10.86 4.60
N LYS A 90 7.14 -11.35 5.54
CA LYS A 90 6.87 -12.64 6.21
C LYS A 90 5.56 -12.63 6.97
N LEU A 91 5.25 -11.53 7.67
CA LEU A 91 4.03 -11.41 8.44
C LEU A 91 2.79 -11.24 7.53
N TYR A 92 2.88 -10.44 6.46
CA TYR A 92 1.81 -10.35 5.46
C TYR A 92 1.54 -11.72 4.82
N GLN A 93 2.58 -12.49 4.49
CA GLN A 93 2.44 -13.84 3.95
C GLN A 93 1.76 -14.80 4.94
N GLN A 94 1.99 -14.63 6.25
CA GLN A 94 1.26 -15.36 7.28
C GLN A 94 -0.22 -14.92 7.33
N ALA A 95 -0.49 -13.62 7.26
CA ALA A 95 -1.85 -13.11 7.20
C ALA A 95 -2.63 -13.65 6.00
N LEU A 96 -2.00 -13.77 4.82
CA LEU A 96 -2.62 -14.31 3.61
C LEU A 96 -3.09 -15.79 3.73
N GLN A 97 -2.63 -16.53 4.73
CA GLN A 97 -3.12 -17.91 4.94
C GLN A 97 -4.58 -17.93 5.42
N SER A 98 -5.09 -16.81 5.95
CA SER A 98 -6.47 -16.70 6.40
C SER A 98 -7.36 -16.11 5.27
N PRO A 99 -8.52 -16.71 5.02
CA PRO A 99 -9.50 -16.14 4.11
C PRO A 99 -10.19 -14.86 4.64
N GLU A 100 -10.01 -14.56 5.93
CA GLU A 100 -10.61 -13.39 6.60
C GLU A 100 -9.82 -12.11 6.36
N VAL A 101 -8.55 -12.21 5.91
CA VAL A 101 -7.72 -11.05 5.61
C VAL A 101 -8.18 -10.38 4.31
N HIS A 102 -8.06 -9.06 4.24
CA HIS A 102 -8.34 -8.32 3.02
C HIS A 102 -7.27 -8.65 1.96
N GLN A 103 -7.63 -9.47 0.99
CA GLN A 103 -6.68 -10.06 0.03
C GLN A 103 -6.03 -9.01 -0.87
N VAL A 104 -6.78 -7.98 -1.32
CA VAL A 104 -6.26 -6.89 -2.15
C VAL A 104 -5.15 -6.16 -1.41
N ASP A 105 -5.47 -5.59 -0.23
CA ASP A 105 -4.51 -4.81 0.56
C ASP A 105 -3.28 -5.61 0.95
N THR A 106 -3.47 -6.88 1.35
CA THR A 106 -2.34 -7.69 1.82
C THR A 106 -1.40 -8.03 0.67
N ASN A 107 -1.91 -8.39 -0.51
CA ASN A 107 -1.08 -8.59 -1.71
C ASN A 107 -0.40 -7.28 -2.13
N TYR A 108 -1.12 -6.16 -2.13
CA TYR A 108 -0.57 -4.86 -2.42
C TYR A 108 0.60 -4.52 -1.49
N MET A 109 0.44 -4.69 -0.18
CA MET A 109 1.49 -4.39 0.81
C MET A 109 2.71 -5.31 0.70
N ILE A 110 2.53 -6.58 0.33
CA ILE A 110 3.66 -7.47 0.01
C ILE A 110 4.40 -6.95 -1.22
N GLY A 111 3.67 -6.64 -2.29
CA GLY A 111 4.24 -6.10 -3.52
C GLY A 111 5.01 -4.80 -3.27
N MET A 112 4.42 -3.88 -2.52
CA MET A 112 5.07 -2.62 -2.13
C MET A 112 6.31 -2.85 -1.26
N SER A 113 6.28 -3.82 -0.35
CA SER A 113 7.45 -4.18 0.46
C SER A 113 8.61 -4.69 -0.41
N PHE A 114 8.33 -5.51 -1.42
CA PHE A 114 9.33 -5.95 -2.40
C PHE A 114 9.84 -4.78 -3.26
N ASN A 115 8.96 -3.86 -3.68
CA ASN A 115 9.36 -2.67 -4.43
C ASN A 115 10.33 -1.79 -3.63
N GLN A 116 10.09 -1.60 -2.33
CA GLN A 116 11.00 -0.88 -1.45
C GLN A 116 12.39 -1.52 -1.34
N LEU A 117 12.46 -2.83 -1.55
CA LEU A 117 13.73 -3.59 -1.61
C LEU A 117 14.37 -3.60 -3.01
N GLY A 118 13.72 -2.98 -4.02
CA GLY A 118 14.15 -3.07 -5.42
C GLY A 118 13.95 -4.45 -6.05
N ALA A 119 13.18 -5.32 -5.42
CA ALA A 119 12.92 -6.69 -5.83
C ALA A 119 11.66 -6.75 -6.72
N HIS A 120 11.70 -6.07 -7.88
CA HIS A 120 10.54 -5.91 -8.76
C HIS A 120 10.01 -7.23 -9.33
N LYS A 121 10.88 -8.23 -9.53
CA LYS A 121 10.45 -9.56 -10.00
C LYS A 121 9.59 -10.28 -8.98
N GLU A 122 9.94 -10.14 -7.71
CA GLU A 122 9.20 -10.69 -6.58
C GLU A 122 7.93 -9.88 -6.26
N ALA A 123 7.95 -8.57 -6.51
CA ALA A 123 6.80 -7.67 -6.33
C ALA A 123 5.67 -7.99 -7.33
N MET A 124 6.03 -8.27 -8.58
CA MET A 124 5.09 -8.36 -9.70
C MET A 124 3.92 -9.34 -9.46
N PRO A 125 4.10 -10.59 -9.04
CA PRO A 125 2.98 -11.52 -8.86
C PRO A 125 2.00 -11.06 -7.76
N TYR A 126 2.47 -10.34 -6.75
CA TYR A 126 1.62 -9.82 -5.67
C TYR A 126 0.84 -8.58 -6.13
N LEU A 127 1.50 -7.63 -6.82
CA LEU A 127 0.80 -6.45 -7.38
C LEU A 127 -0.20 -6.85 -8.46
N MET A 128 0.15 -7.81 -9.32
CA MET A 128 -0.78 -8.40 -10.28
C MET A 128 -2.00 -8.99 -9.57
N ARG A 129 -1.77 -9.77 -8.51
CA ARG A 129 -2.85 -10.39 -7.77
C ARG A 129 -3.73 -9.38 -7.05
N ALA A 130 -3.15 -8.31 -6.51
CA ALA A 130 -3.92 -7.21 -5.93
C ALA A 130 -4.82 -6.55 -6.99
N ALA A 131 -4.24 -6.21 -8.15
CA ALA A 131 -4.98 -5.59 -9.26
C ALA A 131 -6.09 -6.48 -9.84
N GLU A 132 -5.88 -7.81 -9.91
CA GLU A 132 -6.90 -8.77 -10.35
C GLU A 132 -8.08 -8.92 -9.38
N LEU A 133 -7.81 -8.78 -8.08
CA LEU A 133 -8.83 -8.91 -7.02
C LEU A 133 -9.55 -7.61 -6.72
N ASP A 134 -9.06 -6.51 -7.26
CA ASP A 134 -9.58 -5.17 -7.02
C ASP A 134 -10.79 -4.91 -7.94
N ASP A 135 -11.96 -5.33 -7.48
CA ASP A 135 -13.23 -5.12 -8.19
C ASP A 135 -13.70 -3.64 -8.18
N GLU A 136 -13.17 -2.84 -7.26
CA GLU A 136 -13.53 -1.41 -7.10
C GLU A 136 -12.73 -0.49 -8.01
N GLY A 137 -11.61 -0.96 -8.54
CA GLY A 137 -10.73 -0.21 -9.43
C GLY A 137 -9.95 0.88 -8.69
N ASP A 138 -9.28 0.51 -7.58
CA ASP A 138 -8.38 1.41 -6.87
C ASP A 138 -7.24 1.84 -7.78
N VAL A 139 -7.24 3.11 -8.15
CA VAL A 139 -6.28 3.71 -9.08
C VAL A 139 -4.84 3.47 -8.66
N GLU A 140 -4.55 3.54 -7.36
CA GLU A 140 -3.20 3.35 -6.84
C GLU A 140 -2.74 1.89 -6.95
N VAL A 141 -3.60 0.91 -6.65
CA VAL A 141 -3.30 -0.52 -6.83
C VAL A 141 -3.00 -0.82 -8.30
N GLN A 142 -3.85 -0.33 -9.21
CA GLN A 142 -3.69 -0.51 -10.66
C GLN A 142 -2.42 0.17 -11.17
N PHE A 143 -2.11 1.36 -10.69
CA PHE A 143 -0.92 2.12 -11.06
C PHE A 143 0.37 1.44 -10.61
N GLN A 144 0.46 0.97 -9.38
CA GLN A 144 1.65 0.28 -8.87
C GLN A 144 1.94 -1.02 -9.63
N TYR A 145 0.90 -1.74 -10.09
CA TYR A 145 1.09 -2.86 -10.99
C TYR A 145 1.66 -2.40 -12.35
N GLY A 146 1.14 -1.32 -12.93
CA GLY A 146 1.69 -0.73 -14.16
C GLY A 146 3.16 -0.32 -14.03
N LEU A 147 3.55 0.28 -12.90
CA LEU A 147 4.92 0.68 -12.62
C LEU A 147 5.88 -0.51 -12.55
N VAL A 148 5.51 -1.58 -11.86
CA VAL A 148 6.38 -2.77 -11.77
C VAL A 148 6.58 -3.43 -13.13
N LEU A 149 5.58 -3.39 -14.01
CA LEU A 149 5.71 -3.85 -15.39
C LEU A 149 6.72 -3.00 -16.18
N CYS A 150 6.71 -1.67 -15.99
CA CYS A 150 7.72 -0.78 -16.57
C CYS A 150 9.13 -1.12 -16.07
N HIS A 151 9.31 -1.31 -14.76
CA HIS A 151 10.60 -1.69 -14.18
C HIS A 151 11.14 -3.02 -14.69
N LEU A 152 10.25 -3.93 -15.08
CA LEU A 152 10.61 -5.23 -15.66
C LEU A 152 10.74 -5.19 -17.19
N GLU A 153 10.60 -4.01 -17.80
CA GLU A 153 10.65 -3.80 -19.26
C GLU A 153 9.57 -4.59 -20.03
N LEU A 154 8.48 -4.94 -19.36
CA LEU A 154 7.31 -5.61 -19.95
C LEU A 154 6.36 -4.57 -20.56
N TYR A 155 6.87 -3.82 -21.55
CA TYR A 155 6.25 -2.58 -22.04
C TYR A 155 4.86 -2.79 -22.65
N GLU A 156 4.60 -3.90 -23.35
CA GLU A 156 3.27 -4.20 -23.90
C GLU A 156 2.21 -4.32 -22.80
N GLN A 157 2.54 -5.04 -21.72
CA GLN A 157 1.67 -5.19 -20.56
C GLN A 157 1.56 -3.88 -19.78
N ALA A 158 2.68 -3.15 -19.63
CA ALA A 158 2.71 -1.86 -18.95
C ALA A 158 1.81 -0.83 -19.64
N VAL A 159 1.86 -0.75 -20.97
CA VAL A 159 0.98 0.14 -21.76
C VAL A 159 -0.48 -0.20 -21.53
N THR A 160 -0.85 -1.48 -21.60
CA THR A 160 -2.23 -1.92 -21.37
C THR A 160 -2.70 -1.55 -19.95
N GLN A 161 -1.87 -1.80 -18.95
CA GLN A 161 -2.20 -1.54 -17.55
C GLN A 161 -2.27 -0.04 -17.24
N LEU A 162 -1.31 0.75 -17.72
CA LEU A 162 -1.29 2.20 -17.49
C LEU A 162 -2.40 2.92 -18.27
N GLN A 163 -2.79 2.40 -19.44
CA GLN A 163 -3.97 2.87 -20.15
C GLN A 163 -5.23 2.69 -19.30
N HIS A 164 -5.39 1.53 -18.67
CA HIS A 164 -6.49 1.27 -17.75
C HIS A 164 -6.49 2.25 -16.55
N VAL A 165 -5.31 2.56 -16.00
CA VAL A 165 -5.19 3.60 -14.94
C VAL A 165 -5.69 4.96 -15.44
N VAL A 166 -5.31 5.36 -16.65
CA VAL A 166 -5.75 6.64 -17.25
C VAL A 166 -7.26 6.62 -17.57
N GLU A 167 -7.85 5.45 -17.83
CA GLU A 167 -9.31 5.31 -17.99
C GLU A 167 -10.05 5.46 -16.65
N LEU A 168 -9.46 5.01 -15.54
CA LEU A 168 -10.01 5.19 -14.19
C LEU A 168 -9.84 6.63 -13.68
N ASP A 169 -8.69 7.24 -13.95
CA ASP A 169 -8.40 8.64 -13.61
C ASP A 169 -7.65 9.33 -14.75
N GLU A 170 -8.41 10.05 -15.58
CA GLU A 170 -7.86 10.81 -16.72
C GLU A 170 -6.86 11.91 -16.33
N LYS A 171 -6.81 12.28 -15.03
CA LYS A 171 -5.92 13.30 -14.49
C LYS A 171 -4.72 12.75 -13.74
N HIS A 172 -4.52 11.45 -13.78
CA HIS A 172 -3.37 10.82 -13.12
C HIS A 172 -2.07 11.14 -13.87
N VAL A 173 -1.38 12.19 -13.45
CA VAL A 173 -0.21 12.77 -14.12
C VAL A 173 0.94 11.76 -14.27
N ASP A 174 1.23 11.00 -13.19
CA ASP A 174 2.31 10.01 -13.21
C ASP A 174 1.98 8.82 -14.13
N ALA A 175 0.70 8.43 -14.23
CA ALA A 175 0.29 7.39 -15.17
C ALA A 175 0.46 7.84 -16.62
N LEU A 176 0.06 9.07 -16.96
CA LEU A 176 0.30 9.65 -18.28
C LEU A 176 1.78 9.70 -18.64
N TYR A 177 2.62 10.14 -17.72
CA TYR A 177 4.08 10.18 -17.92
C TYR A 177 4.64 8.79 -18.19
N ASN A 178 4.33 7.81 -17.33
CA ASN A 178 4.85 6.44 -17.47
C ASN A 178 4.27 5.73 -18.69
N LEU A 179 3.01 6.01 -19.06
CA LEU A 179 2.39 5.51 -20.29
C LEU A 179 3.12 6.04 -21.53
N GLY A 180 3.46 7.34 -21.56
CA GLY A 180 4.26 7.93 -22.64
C GLY A 180 5.61 7.26 -22.78
N LEU A 181 6.34 7.04 -21.67
CA LEU A 181 7.60 6.33 -21.69
C LEU A 181 7.47 4.88 -22.19
N ALA A 182 6.53 4.12 -21.62
CA ALA A 182 6.31 2.72 -21.98
C ALA A 182 5.90 2.59 -23.47
N GLN A 183 5.06 3.50 -23.95
CA GLN A 183 4.64 3.53 -25.35
C GLN A 183 5.82 3.80 -26.29
N TYR A 184 6.70 4.74 -25.93
CA TYR A 184 7.91 4.99 -26.72
C TYR A 184 8.86 3.80 -26.72
N MET A 185 9.08 3.17 -25.57
CA MET A 185 9.93 1.97 -25.47
C MET A 185 9.37 0.78 -26.27
N LEU A 186 8.06 0.73 -26.45
CA LEU A 186 7.38 -0.33 -27.23
C LEU A 186 7.41 -0.08 -28.73
N THR A 187 7.19 1.18 -29.17
CA THR A 187 6.89 1.49 -30.58
C THR A 187 7.86 2.45 -31.24
N GLU A 188 8.73 3.12 -30.49
CA GLU A 188 9.58 4.24 -30.91
C GLU A 188 8.76 5.45 -31.45
N ASP A 189 7.45 5.48 -31.22
CA ASP A 189 6.57 6.59 -31.64
C ASP A 189 6.76 7.79 -30.71
N LYS A 190 7.68 8.67 -31.13
CA LYS A 190 8.01 9.92 -30.43
C LYS A 190 6.80 10.86 -30.32
N ALA A 191 5.97 10.96 -31.37
CA ALA A 191 4.85 11.90 -31.39
C ALA A 191 3.79 11.49 -30.36
N LEU A 192 3.51 10.20 -30.27
CA LEU A 192 2.56 9.67 -29.31
C LEU A 192 3.05 9.83 -27.87
N ALA A 193 4.35 9.57 -27.61
CA ALA A 193 4.92 9.77 -26.29
C ALA A 193 4.84 11.25 -25.85
N MET A 194 5.16 12.17 -26.74
CA MET A 194 5.09 13.61 -26.49
C MET A 194 3.66 14.08 -26.20
N ASP A 195 2.63 13.50 -26.84
CA ASP A 195 1.23 13.78 -26.52
C ASP A 195 0.89 13.45 -25.06
N TYR A 196 1.31 12.28 -24.58
CA TYR A 196 1.10 11.89 -23.19
C TYR A 196 1.84 12.83 -22.21
N PHE A 197 3.08 13.19 -22.51
CA PHE A 197 3.82 14.14 -21.66
C PHE A 197 3.19 15.52 -21.65
N GLN A 198 2.70 16.00 -22.81
CA GLN A 198 2.02 17.29 -22.90
C GLN A 198 0.73 17.28 -22.08
N ARG A 199 -0.09 16.24 -22.18
CA ARG A 199 -1.29 16.06 -21.36
C ARG A 199 -0.96 16.09 -19.87
N ALA A 200 0.11 15.43 -19.44
CA ALA A 200 0.56 15.46 -18.04
C ALA A 200 0.95 16.89 -17.59
N VAL A 201 1.64 17.65 -18.43
CA VAL A 201 2.00 19.06 -18.16
C VAL A 201 0.78 19.99 -18.19
N ASP A 202 -0.18 19.74 -19.06
CA ASP A 202 -1.42 20.53 -19.13
C ASP A 202 -2.26 20.36 -17.86
N ILE A 203 -2.23 19.17 -17.24
CA ILE A 203 -2.91 18.87 -15.96
C ILE A 203 -2.11 19.45 -14.79
N ASN A 204 -0.81 19.20 -14.76
CA ASN A 204 0.10 19.70 -13.72
C ASN A 204 1.31 20.37 -14.37
N PRO A 205 1.27 21.70 -14.53
CA PRO A 205 2.41 22.46 -15.11
C PRO A 205 3.72 22.37 -14.30
N GLU A 206 3.66 21.93 -13.04
CA GLU A 206 4.86 21.75 -12.20
C GLU A 206 5.40 20.31 -12.21
N HIS A 207 4.85 19.42 -13.05
CA HIS A 207 5.34 18.05 -13.16
C HIS A 207 6.68 17.99 -13.92
N HIS A 208 7.77 18.16 -13.17
CA HIS A 208 9.14 18.30 -13.72
C HIS A 208 9.57 17.13 -14.61
N MET A 209 9.14 15.91 -14.32
CA MET A 209 9.49 14.73 -15.13
C MET A 209 8.91 14.84 -16.54
N SER A 210 7.64 15.21 -16.69
CA SER A 210 7.01 15.39 -18.01
C SER A 210 7.58 16.58 -18.76
N GLN A 211 7.87 17.70 -18.08
CA GLN A 211 8.55 18.85 -18.70
C GLN A 211 9.93 18.46 -19.25
N HIS A 212 10.72 17.73 -18.45
CA HIS A 212 12.04 17.28 -18.86
C HIS A 212 11.96 16.27 -20.02
N ALA A 213 10.98 15.36 -19.99
CA ALA A 213 10.74 14.42 -21.08
C ALA A 213 10.41 15.15 -22.38
N LEU A 214 9.52 16.14 -22.38
CA LEU A 214 9.21 16.96 -23.56
C LEU A 214 10.45 17.62 -24.13
N GLN A 215 11.24 18.31 -23.29
CA GLN A 215 12.47 18.96 -23.73
C GLN A 215 13.49 17.98 -24.32
N THR A 216 13.63 16.80 -23.73
CA THR A 216 14.53 15.75 -24.22
C THR A 216 14.06 15.22 -25.56
N PHE A 217 12.78 14.94 -25.68
CA PHE A 217 12.19 14.39 -26.89
C PHE A 217 12.16 15.40 -28.04
N GLU A 218 12.05 16.71 -27.78
CA GLU A 218 12.19 17.74 -28.82
C GLU A 218 13.58 17.73 -29.50
N GLN A 219 14.60 17.31 -28.76
CA GLN A 219 16.00 17.30 -29.24
C GLN A 219 16.40 15.98 -29.94
N LEU A 220 15.61 14.90 -29.76
CA LEU A 220 15.82 13.63 -30.48
C LEU A 220 15.34 13.71 -31.93
#